data_4cb7bfee5d8c055d2a0f0fd060c3a021
#
_entry.id   4cb7bfee5d8c055d2a0f0fd060c3a021
#
_cell.length_a   1.000
_cell.length_b   1.000
_cell.length_c   1.000
_cell.angle_alpha   90.00
_cell.angle_beta   90.00
_cell.angle_gamma   90.00
#
_symmetry.space_group_name_H-M   'P 1'
#
loop_
_entity.id
_entity.type
_entity.pdbx_description
1 polymer ?
#
loop_
_entity_poly.entity_id
_entity_poly.type
_entity_poly.pdbx_seq_one_letter_code
_entity_poly.pdbx_strand_id
1 'polypeptide(L)'
;MSNHYYTKNPETESKEASWTFPLRGREFRFISDSGVFSKKTVDFGSRLLIETFRLNEEVAGDILDVGCGYGPMGLALAYAYPARLVEMVDVNERAMSLARRNAEANNIRNVKVYES
;
A
#
# COMPACT_ATOMS: atom_id res chain seq x y z
N MET A 1 21.16 -14.91 -13.03
CA MET A 1 20.17 -13.87 -13.33
C MET A 1 19.74 -13.18 -12.05
N SER A 2 19.86 -11.90 -12.01
CA SER A 2 19.49 -11.15 -10.80
C SER A 2 18.02 -10.75 -10.84
N ASN A 3 17.44 -10.61 -9.67
CA ASN A 3 16.10 -10.10 -9.53
C ASN A 3 16.12 -8.58 -9.57
N HIS A 4 15.05 -8.00 -10.06
CA HIS A 4 14.90 -6.56 -10.16
C HIS A 4 13.65 -6.13 -9.41
N TYR A 5 13.70 -4.96 -8.80
CA TYR A 5 12.55 -4.41 -8.06
C TYR A 5 11.31 -4.29 -8.94
N TYR A 6 11.51 -3.91 -10.19
CA TYR A 6 10.41 -3.67 -11.12
C TYR A 6 10.07 -4.89 -11.95
N THR A 7 10.58 -6.05 -11.59
CA THR A 7 10.21 -7.31 -12.25
C THR A 7 8.80 -7.68 -11.84
N LYS A 8 7.93 -7.96 -12.80
CA LYS A 8 6.55 -8.32 -12.51
C LYS A 8 6.44 -9.63 -11.73
N ASN A 9 7.29 -10.58 -12.06
CA ASN A 9 7.31 -11.91 -11.42
C ASN A 9 8.67 -12.12 -10.80
N PRO A 10 8.93 -11.52 -9.63
CA PRO A 10 10.23 -11.65 -9.00
C PRO A 10 10.51 -13.10 -8.60
N GLU A 11 11.74 -13.53 -8.86
CA GLU A 11 12.17 -14.89 -8.57
C GLU A 11 12.62 -15.06 -7.12
N THR A 12 12.72 -13.95 -6.37
CA THR A 12 13.12 -13.99 -4.98
C THR A 12 12.15 -14.83 -4.16
N GLU A 13 12.68 -15.69 -3.31
CA GLU A 13 11.87 -16.53 -2.45
C GLU A 13 10.94 -15.69 -1.58
N SER A 14 9.70 -16.14 -1.47
CA SER A 14 8.69 -15.46 -0.68
C SER A 14 8.90 -15.75 0.81
N LYS A 15 8.93 -14.70 1.63
CA LYS A 15 9.01 -14.82 3.08
C LYS A 15 8.04 -13.81 3.69
N GLU A 16 6.79 -14.21 3.78
CA GLU A 16 5.74 -13.32 4.26
C GLU A 16 5.78 -13.17 5.77
N ALA A 17 5.42 -11.99 6.23
CA ALA A 17 5.27 -11.69 7.64
C ALA A 17 4.06 -10.79 7.82
N SER A 18 3.37 -10.96 8.94
CA SER A 18 2.22 -10.14 9.30
C SER A 18 2.58 -9.31 10.54
N TRP A 19 2.25 -8.03 10.49
CA TRP A 19 2.57 -7.10 11.58
C TRP A 19 1.57 -5.97 11.58
N THR A 20 1.56 -5.17 12.65
CA THR A 20 0.64 -4.03 12.75
C THR A 20 1.42 -2.74 12.86
N PHE A 21 0.80 -1.65 12.41
CA PHE A 21 1.41 -0.34 12.47
C PHE A 21 0.33 0.74 12.51
N PRO A 22 0.46 1.76 13.38
CA PRO A 22 -0.56 2.80 13.48
C PRO A 22 -0.35 3.87 12.42
N LEU A 23 -1.41 4.18 11.68
CA LEU A 23 -1.41 5.27 10.70
C LEU A 23 -2.73 6.04 10.84
N ARG A 24 -2.63 7.35 10.95
CA ARG A 24 -3.78 8.26 11.05
C ARG A 24 -4.77 7.84 12.15
N GLY A 25 -4.23 7.45 13.30
CA GLY A 25 -5.03 7.11 14.46
C GLY A 25 -5.67 5.74 14.44
N ARG A 26 -5.34 4.91 13.46
CA ARG A 26 -5.86 3.55 13.36
C ARG A 26 -4.70 2.57 13.28
N GLU A 27 -4.83 1.44 13.96
CA GLU A 27 -3.86 0.36 13.83
C GLU A 27 -4.20 -0.47 12.60
N PHE A 28 -3.28 -0.53 11.64
CA PHE A 28 -3.43 -1.31 10.43
C PHE A 28 -2.70 -2.64 10.57
N ARG A 29 -3.27 -3.65 9.95
CA ARG A 29 -2.60 -4.95 9.83
C ARG A 29 -2.01 -5.05 8.43
N PHE A 30 -0.71 -5.31 8.36
CA PHE A 30 -0.03 -5.43 7.08
C PHE A 30 0.59 -6.81 6.94
N ILE A 31 0.55 -7.31 5.71
CA ILE A 31 1.31 -8.47 5.28
C ILE A 31 2.36 -7.93 4.33
N SER A 32 3.61 -8.23 4.60
CA SER A 32 4.71 -7.86 3.72
C SER A 32 5.54 -9.10 3.40
N ASP A 33 6.47 -8.95 2.46
CA ASP A 33 7.26 -10.07 1.97
C ASP A 33 8.71 -9.60 1.85
N SER A 34 9.62 -10.23 2.57
CA SER A 34 11.03 -9.83 2.57
C SER A 34 11.70 -10.06 1.22
N GLY A 35 11.07 -10.84 0.32
CA GLY A 35 11.54 -10.94 -1.06
C GLY A 35 11.31 -9.66 -1.85
N VAL A 36 10.44 -8.77 -1.37
CA VAL A 36 10.13 -7.48 -2.01
C VAL A 36 10.38 -6.33 -1.05
N PHE A 37 9.98 -6.49 0.20
CA PHE A 37 10.10 -5.45 1.24
C PHE A 37 10.73 -6.07 2.48
N SER A 38 11.92 -5.61 2.85
CA SER A 38 12.70 -6.24 3.92
C SER A 38 12.33 -5.77 5.33
N LYS A 39 11.62 -4.66 5.45
CA LYS A 39 11.31 -4.07 6.75
C LYS A 39 9.86 -4.31 7.14
N LYS A 40 9.64 -4.51 8.45
CA LYS A 40 8.30 -4.66 9.04
C LYS A 40 7.90 -3.37 9.71
N THR A 41 8.02 -2.26 8.98
CA THR A 41 7.68 -0.94 9.48
C THR A 41 7.44 -0.02 8.28
N VAL A 42 6.63 1.01 8.50
CA VAL A 42 6.45 2.07 7.51
C VAL A 42 7.56 3.09 7.76
N ASP A 43 8.34 3.42 6.73
CA ASP A 43 9.48 4.31 6.91
C ASP A 43 9.04 5.72 7.31
N PHE A 44 9.99 6.49 7.85
CA PHE A 44 9.69 7.80 8.41
C PHE A 44 9.09 8.75 7.38
N GLY A 45 9.65 8.80 6.18
CA GLY A 45 9.16 9.70 5.12
C GLY A 45 7.74 9.36 4.69
N SER A 46 7.48 8.09 4.48
CA SER A 46 6.13 7.64 4.12
C SER A 46 5.14 7.94 5.23
N ARG A 47 5.51 7.65 6.47
CA ARG A 47 4.64 7.89 7.61
C ARG A 47 4.34 9.38 7.76
N LEU A 48 5.35 10.23 7.61
CA LEU A 48 5.16 11.68 7.71
C LEU A 48 4.18 12.16 6.65
N LEU A 49 4.35 11.71 5.41
CA LEU A 49 3.46 12.08 4.30
C LEU A 49 2.04 11.60 4.58
N ILE A 50 1.88 10.36 5.01
CA ILE A 50 0.57 9.80 5.33
C ILE A 50 -0.13 10.62 6.42
N GLU A 51 0.60 10.96 7.48
CA GLU A 51 0.00 11.68 8.61
C GLU A 51 -0.34 13.12 8.28
N THR A 52 0.40 13.75 7.36
CA THR A 52 0.20 15.17 7.06
C THR A 52 -0.64 15.42 5.83
N PHE A 53 -0.91 14.39 5.02
CA PHE A 53 -1.72 14.55 3.82
C PHE A 53 -3.11 15.10 4.16
N ARG A 54 -3.54 16.10 3.40
CA ARG A 54 -4.89 16.65 3.52
C ARG A 54 -5.47 16.81 2.13
N LEU A 55 -6.62 16.19 1.93
CA LEU A 55 -7.34 16.29 0.68
C LEU A 55 -8.17 17.57 0.69
N ASN A 56 -8.14 18.31 -0.42
CA ASN A 56 -9.05 19.42 -0.59
C ASN A 56 -10.43 18.86 -0.97
N GLU A 57 -11.34 18.84 -0.04
CA GLU A 57 -12.64 18.19 -0.23
C GLU A 57 -13.56 18.95 -1.18
N GLU A 58 -13.21 20.19 -1.52
CA GLU A 58 -13.95 20.95 -2.52
C GLU A 58 -13.59 20.54 -3.94
N VAL A 59 -12.48 19.81 -4.11
CA VAL A 59 -12.05 19.30 -5.42
C VAL A 59 -12.57 17.89 -5.57
N ALA A 60 -13.34 17.64 -6.64
CA ALA A 60 -13.79 16.28 -6.96
C ALA A 60 -12.62 15.49 -7.51
N GLY A 61 -12.72 14.15 -7.39
CA GLY A 61 -11.74 13.27 -7.98
C GLY A 61 -11.27 12.20 -7.01
N ASP A 62 -10.45 11.30 -7.55
CA ASP A 62 -9.93 10.18 -6.80
C ASP A 62 -8.47 10.41 -6.43
N ILE A 63 -7.93 9.50 -5.63
CA ILE A 63 -6.53 9.55 -5.21
C ILE A 63 -5.79 8.47 -5.99
N LEU A 64 -4.59 8.79 -6.47
CA LEU A 64 -3.76 7.83 -7.18
C LEU A 64 -2.45 7.64 -6.41
N ASP A 65 -2.18 6.41 -6.02
CA ASP A 65 -0.96 6.01 -5.31
C ASP A 65 -0.08 5.25 -6.29
N VAL A 66 0.94 5.91 -6.83
CA VAL A 66 1.85 5.34 -7.83
C VAL A 66 3.02 4.67 -7.11
N GLY A 67 3.30 3.42 -7.48
CA GLY A 67 4.32 2.64 -6.79
C GLY A 67 3.84 2.24 -5.40
N CYS A 68 2.63 1.74 -5.32
CA CYS A 68 1.94 1.55 -4.04
C CYS A 68 2.60 0.52 -3.10
N GLY A 69 3.41 -0.38 -3.63
CA GLY A 69 4.01 -1.44 -2.83
C GLY A 69 2.94 -2.30 -2.18
N TYR A 70 3.13 -2.63 -0.92
CA TYR A 70 2.15 -3.46 -0.19
C TYR A 70 0.97 -2.64 0.35
N GLY A 71 0.94 -1.34 0.11
CA GLY A 71 -0.25 -0.52 0.24
C GLY A 71 -0.39 0.43 1.41
N PRO A 72 0.66 0.75 2.19
CA PRO A 72 0.44 1.54 3.41
C PRO A 72 -0.16 2.92 3.16
N MET A 73 0.32 3.65 2.15
CA MET A 73 -0.19 5.00 1.89
C MET A 73 -1.60 4.96 1.32
N GLY A 74 -1.82 4.18 0.27
CA GLY A 74 -3.15 4.10 -0.35
C GLY A 74 -4.21 3.63 0.61
N LEU A 75 -3.89 2.62 1.43
CA LEU A 75 -4.86 2.08 2.39
C LEU A 75 -5.16 3.08 3.52
N ALA A 76 -4.13 3.78 4.01
CA ALA A 76 -4.34 4.79 5.05
C ALA A 76 -5.23 5.92 4.54
N LEU A 77 -5.01 6.36 3.29
CA LEU A 77 -5.81 7.43 2.70
C LEU A 77 -7.23 6.95 2.37
N ALA A 78 -7.38 5.72 1.91
CA ALA A 78 -8.71 5.16 1.66
C ALA A 78 -9.53 5.11 2.94
N TYR A 79 -8.89 4.77 4.05
CA TYR A 79 -9.55 4.76 5.35
C TYR A 79 -9.94 6.19 5.76
N ALA A 80 -9.04 7.14 5.57
CA ALA A 80 -9.27 8.53 5.98
C ALA A 80 -10.32 9.24 5.12
N TYR A 81 -10.44 8.86 3.86
CA TYR A 81 -11.36 9.49 2.91
C TYR A 81 -12.26 8.44 2.28
N PRO A 82 -13.20 7.89 3.06
CA PRO A 82 -13.99 6.75 2.60
C PRO A 82 -14.94 7.05 1.43
N ALA A 83 -15.20 8.31 1.14
CA ALA A 83 -16.04 8.70 0.02
C ALA A 83 -15.27 8.77 -1.31
N ARG A 84 -13.96 8.59 -1.27
CA ARG A 84 -13.11 8.67 -2.46
C ARG A 84 -12.63 7.27 -2.86
N LEU A 85 -12.42 7.08 -4.16
CA LEU A 85 -11.75 5.87 -4.63
C LEU A 85 -10.25 6.13 -4.60
N VAL A 86 -9.48 5.19 -4.07
CA VAL A 86 -8.03 5.25 -4.10
C VAL A 86 -7.54 4.20 -5.09
N GLU A 87 -6.89 4.64 -6.15
CA GLU A 87 -6.30 3.74 -7.13
C GLU A 87 -4.85 3.54 -6.77
N MET A 88 -4.44 2.28 -6.67
CA MET A 88 -3.12 1.89 -6.22
C MET A 88 -2.46 1.11 -7.36
N VAL A 89 -1.35 1.63 -7.88
CA VAL A 89 -0.71 1.03 -9.04
C VAL A 89 0.74 0.69 -8.74
N ASP A 90 1.20 -0.41 -9.33
CA ASP A 90 2.59 -0.85 -9.21
C ASP A 90 2.91 -1.69 -10.44
N VAL A 91 4.19 -1.92 -10.70
CA VAL A 91 4.64 -2.84 -11.76
C VAL A 91 4.94 -4.23 -11.20
N ASN A 92 5.11 -4.35 -9.90
CA ASN A 92 5.50 -5.60 -9.25
C ASN A 92 4.25 -6.38 -8.86
N GLU A 93 4.09 -7.59 -9.40
CA GLU A 93 2.90 -8.40 -9.16
C GLU A 93 2.77 -8.85 -7.71
N ARG A 94 3.90 -9.16 -7.06
CA ARG A 94 3.86 -9.57 -5.66
C ARG A 94 3.41 -8.40 -4.77
N ALA A 95 3.88 -7.18 -5.08
CA ALA A 95 3.45 -5.99 -4.34
C ALA A 95 1.95 -5.77 -4.50
N MET A 96 1.43 -5.87 -5.72
CA MET A 96 0.00 -5.68 -5.96
C MET A 96 -0.84 -6.74 -5.24
N SER A 97 -0.38 -7.98 -5.25
CA SER A 97 -1.05 -9.04 -4.52
C SER A 97 -1.11 -8.73 -3.02
N LEU A 98 0.00 -8.26 -2.46
CA LEU A 98 0.04 -7.86 -1.05
C LEU A 98 -0.90 -6.69 -0.78
N ALA A 99 -0.94 -5.69 -1.67
CA ALA A 99 -1.82 -4.54 -1.50
C ALA A 99 -3.29 -4.97 -1.47
N ARG A 100 -3.69 -5.89 -2.35
CA ARG A 100 -5.07 -6.41 -2.35
C ARG A 100 -5.39 -7.16 -1.06
N ARG A 101 -4.46 -8.00 -0.61
CA ARG A 101 -4.64 -8.77 0.62
C ARG A 101 -4.70 -7.86 1.84
N ASN A 102 -3.90 -6.80 1.84
CA ASN A 102 -3.91 -5.84 2.95
C ASN A 102 -5.19 -5.01 2.96
N ALA A 103 -5.75 -4.69 1.80
CA ALA A 103 -7.05 -4.05 1.74
C ALA A 103 -8.11 -4.93 2.40
N GLU A 104 -8.14 -6.22 2.07
CA GLU A 104 -9.08 -7.16 2.68
C GLU A 104 -8.84 -7.28 4.18
N ALA A 105 -7.59 -7.43 4.59
CA ALA A 105 -7.25 -7.61 6.00
C ALA A 105 -7.68 -6.44 6.87
N ASN A 106 -7.79 -5.26 6.28
CA ASN A 106 -8.20 -4.04 6.99
C ASN A 106 -9.64 -3.64 6.66
N ASN A 107 -10.35 -4.46 5.90
CA ASN A 107 -11.75 -4.22 5.53
C ASN A 107 -11.92 -2.89 4.80
N ILE A 108 -10.98 -2.58 3.90
CA ILE A 108 -11.00 -1.36 3.09
C ILE A 108 -11.44 -1.73 1.69
N ARG A 109 -12.49 -1.09 1.18
CA ARG A 109 -13.12 -1.46 -0.07
C ARG A 109 -13.08 -0.38 -1.14
N ASN A 110 -12.76 0.84 -0.78
CA ASN A 110 -12.70 1.97 -1.71
C ASN A 110 -11.32 2.07 -2.35
N VAL A 111 -10.77 0.93 -2.77
CA VAL A 111 -9.48 0.87 -3.47
C VAL A 111 -9.60 0.04 -4.72
N LYS A 112 -8.75 0.33 -5.68
CA LYS A 112 -8.61 -0.44 -6.89
C LYS A 112 -7.11 -0.61 -7.15
N VAL A 113 -6.65 -1.86 -7.20
CA VAL A 113 -5.22 -2.16 -7.36
C VAL A 113 -5.01 -2.74 -8.76
N TYR A 114 -4.11 -2.16 -9.52
CA TYR A 114 -3.85 -2.64 -10.87
C TYR A 114 -2.43 -2.27 -11.32
N GLU A 115 -2.01 -2.87 -12.41
CA GLU A 115 -0.69 -2.66 -12.98
C GLU A 115 -0.62 -1.29 -13.64
N SER A 116 0.46 -0.57 -13.35
CA SER A 116 0.66 0.75 -13.93
C SER A 116 1.20 0.69 -15.36
#